data_5ebff7d253812bc3b6a9fef9b4cf4874
#
_entry.id   5ebff7d253812bc3b6a9fef9b4cf4874
#
_cell.length_a   1.000
_cell.length_b   1.000
_cell.length_c   1.000
_cell.angle_alpha   90.00
_cell.angle_beta   90.00
_cell.angle_gamma   90.00
#
_symmetry.space_group_name_H-M   'P 1'
#
loop_
_entity.id
_entity.type
_entity.pdbx_description
1 polymer ?
#
loop_
_entity_poly.entity_id
_entity_poly.type
_entity_poly.pdbx_seq_one_letter_code
_entity_poly.pdbx_strand_id
1 'polypeptide(L)' 'MAIYKLIANGSFGPNEIEAMSAAYESALVNLGIANRDDPITELIAKAIVNVVATGERDPQLIEQRAINALGVRRTDAA' A
#
# COMPACT_ATOMS: atom_id res chain seq x y z
N MET A 1 2.16 -10.96 7.98
CA MET A 1 1.67 -10.00 7.03
C MET A 1 2.81 -9.37 6.24
N ALA A 2 2.69 -9.37 4.93
CA ALA A 2 3.80 -8.99 4.05
C ALA A 2 4.32 -7.58 4.28
N ILE A 3 3.43 -6.63 4.56
CA ILE A 3 3.86 -5.24 4.70
C ILE A 3 4.80 -5.04 5.90
N TYR A 4 4.58 -5.77 6.97
CA TYR A 4 5.45 -5.63 8.14
C TYR A 4 6.86 -6.13 7.86
N LYS A 5 7.01 -7.16 7.04
CA LYS A 5 8.34 -7.62 6.63
C LYS A 5 9.06 -6.55 5.83
N LEU A 6 8.35 -5.90 4.92
CA LEU A 6 8.94 -4.85 4.09
C LEU A 6 9.30 -3.63 4.92
N ILE A 7 8.45 -3.26 5.88
CA ILE A 7 8.71 -2.14 6.77
C ILE A 7 9.93 -2.42 7.64
N ALA A 8 10.06 -3.65 8.14
CA ALA A 8 11.17 -4.02 9.01
C ALA A 8 12.52 -3.90 8.30
N ASN A 9 12.54 -4.07 6.98
CA ASN A 9 13.76 -3.94 6.19
C ASN A 9 14.07 -2.50 5.78
N GLY A 10 13.13 -1.59 6.02
CA GLY A 10 13.31 -0.19 5.68
C GLY A 10 13.59 0.66 6.91
N SER A 11 14.05 1.87 6.69
CA SER A 11 14.35 2.82 7.78
C SER A 11 13.18 3.78 7.95
N PHE A 12 12.02 3.26 8.30
CA PHE A 12 10.81 4.07 8.45
C PHE A 12 10.49 4.30 9.92
N GLY A 13 10.10 5.53 10.24
CA GLY A 13 9.69 5.90 11.58
C GLY A 13 8.24 5.47 11.89
N PRO A 14 7.83 5.61 13.17
CA PRO A 14 6.49 5.18 13.58
C PRO A 14 5.36 5.87 12.81
N ASN A 15 5.48 7.15 12.52
CA ASN A 15 4.46 7.88 11.77
C ASN A 15 4.34 7.37 10.34
N GLU A 16 5.48 7.04 9.75
CA GLU A 16 5.50 6.52 8.39
C GLU A 16 4.87 5.12 8.34
N ILE A 17 5.21 4.28 9.32
CA ILE A 17 4.65 2.94 9.42
C ILE A 17 3.14 3.01 9.57
N GLU A 18 2.66 3.94 10.38
CA GLU A 18 1.23 4.13 10.60
C GLU A 18 0.52 4.52 9.30
N ALA A 19 1.08 5.49 8.56
CA ALA A 19 0.52 5.91 7.29
C ALA A 19 0.54 4.76 6.27
N MET A 20 1.61 3.99 6.24
CA MET A 20 1.74 2.86 5.33
C MET A 20 0.70 1.79 5.65
N SER A 21 0.51 1.48 6.93
CA SER A 21 -0.46 0.48 7.35
C SER A 21 -1.88 0.92 7.00
N ALA A 22 -2.20 2.18 7.23
CA ALA A 22 -3.51 2.72 6.89
C ALA A 22 -3.77 2.63 5.40
N ALA A 23 -2.79 3.00 4.58
CA ALA A 23 -2.90 2.94 3.14
C ALA A 23 -3.08 1.50 2.66
N TYR A 24 -2.35 0.58 3.25
CA TYR A 24 -2.43 -0.83 2.89
C TYR A 24 -3.82 -1.40 3.17
N GLU A 25 -4.35 -1.18 4.38
CA GLU A 25 -5.67 -1.66 4.75
C GLU A 25 -6.75 -1.04 3.85
N SER A 26 -6.64 0.26 3.62
CA SER A 26 -7.58 0.95 2.76
C SER A 26 -7.55 0.42 1.33
N ALA A 27 -6.36 0.14 0.81
CA ALA A 27 -6.22 -0.40 -0.54
C ALA A 27 -6.89 -1.78 -0.65
N LEU A 28 -6.71 -2.63 0.35
CA LEU A 28 -7.35 -3.96 0.32
C LEU A 28 -8.86 -3.85 0.30
N VAL A 29 -9.42 -2.95 1.10
CA VAL A 29 -10.86 -2.72 1.14
C VAL A 29 -11.35 -2.19 -0.19
N ASN A 30 -10.68 -1.19 -0.73
CA ASN A 30 -11.12 -0.53 -1.96
C ASN A 30 -10.98 -1.42 -3.19
N LEU A 31 -10.04 -2.35 -3.18
CA LEU A 31 -9.87 -3.31 -4.26
C LEU A 31 -10.69 -4.58 -4.07
N GLY A 32 -11.36 -4.69 -2.93
CA GLY A 32 -12.21 -5.85 -2.65
C GLY A 32 -11.42 -7.11 -2.36
N ILE A 33 -10.22 -6.99 -1.82
CA ILE A 33 -9.37 -8.13 -1.53
C ILE A 33 -9.66 -8.62 -0.12
N ALA A 34 -10.32 -9.77 -0.02
CA ALA A 34 -10.66 -10.35 1.28
C ALA A 34 -9.54 -11.28 1.78
N ASN A 35 -8.84 -11.95 0.87
CA ASN A 35 -7.81 -12.91 1.23
C ASN A 35 -6.45 -12.23 1.28
N ARG A 36 -5.89 -12.12 2.48
CA ARG A 36 -4.59 -11.46 2.66
C ARG A 36 -3.41 -12.32 2.24
N ASP A 37 -3.66 -13.57 1.89
CA ASP A 37 -2.63 -14.44 1.33
C ASP A 37 -2.55 -14.33 -0.20
N ASP A 38 -3.43 -13.55 -0.79
CA ASP A 38 -3.39 -13.32 -2.23
C ASP A 38 -2.08 -12.65 -2.63
N PRO A 39 -1.41 -13.13 -3.68
CA PRO A 39 -0.15 -12.52 -4.13
C PRO A 39 -0.22 -11.03 -4.40
N ILE A 40 -1.40 -10.51 -4.77
CA ILE A 40 -1.57 -9.08 -5.01
C ILE A 40 -1.27 -8.25 -3.76
N THR A 41 -1.47 -8.81 -2.57
CA THR A 41 -1.20 -8.08 -1.34
C THR A 41 0.27 -7.72 -1.20
N GLU A 42 1.17 -8.59 -1.65
CA GLU A 42 2.59 -8.28 -1.63
C GLU A 42 2.94 -7.17 -2.61
N LEU A 43 2.32 -7.19 -3.78
CA LEU A 43 2.54 -6.13 -4.77
C LEU A 43 2.07 -4.80 -4.24
N ILE A 44 0.91 -4.78 -3.60
CA ILE A 44 0.37 -3.56 -2.98
C ILE A 44 1.34 -3.05 -1.91
N ALA A 45 1.80 -3.95 -1.04
CA ALA A 45 2.72 -3.57 0.03
C ALA A 45 4.02 -2.98 -0.52
N LYS A 46 4.58 -3.60 -1.54
CA LYS A 46 5.81 -3.10 -2.16
C LYS A 46 5.59 -1.73 -2.80
N ALA A 47 4.48 -1.55 -3.48
CA ALA A 47 4.16 -0.26 -4.09
C ALA A 47 4.01 0.82 -3.03
N ILE A 48 3.37 0.51 -1.91
CA ILE A 48 3.21 1.45 -0.80
C ILE A 48 4.56 1.85 -0.23
N VAL A 49 5.44 0.88 0.00
CA VAL A 49 6.79 1.17 0.49
C VAL A 49 7.53 2.11 -0.46
N ASN A 50 7.44 1.85 -1.76
CA ASN A 50 8.10 2.69 -2.75
C ASN A 50 7.55 4.11 -2.75
N VAL A 51 6.25 4.28 -2.61
CA VAL A 51 5.64 5.61 -2.57
C VAL A 51 6.11 6.38 -1.35
N VAL A 52 6.12 5.73 -0.19
CA VAL A 52 6.56 6.39 1.05
C VAL A 52 8.05 6.75 0.95
N ALA A 53 8.83 5.94 0.29
CA ALA A 53 10.25 6.21 0.09
C ALA A 53 10.49 7.50 -0.70
N THR A 54 9.52 7.93 -1.53
CA THR A 54 9.64 9.20 -2.25
C THR A 54 9.30 10.42 -1.40
N GLY A 55 8.81 10.21 -0.19
CA GLY A 55 8.49 11.29 0.74
C GLY A 55 7.01 11.49 1.02
N GLU A 56 6.14 10.72 0.39
CA GLU A 56 4.70 10.84 0.60
C GLU A 56 4.32 10.35 2.00
N ARG A 57 3.44 11.09 2.67
CA ARG A 57 3.02 10.76 4.04
C ARG A 57 1.51 10.71 4.23
N ASP A 58 0.73 11.17 3.24
CA ASP A 58 -0.73 11.13 3.30
C ASP A 58 -1.22 9.74 2.92
N PRO A 59 -1.90 9.01 3.82
CA PRO A 59 -2.35 7.65 3.51
C PRO A 59 -3.20 7.56 2.25
N GLN A 60 -4.04 8.54 1.99
CA GLN A 60 -4.87 8.51 0.78
C GLN A 60 -4.04 8.63 -0.48
N LEU A 61 -3.05 9.51 -0.47
CA LEU A 61 -2.16 9.67 -1.61
C LEU A 61 -1.24 8.47 -1.77
N ILE A 62 -0.78 7.91 -0.67
CA ILE A 62 0.03 6.69 -0.71
C ILE A 62 -0.77 5.58 -1.40
N GLU A 63 -2.01 5.40 -1.00
CA GLU A 63 -2.88 4.39 -1.60
C GLU A 63 -3.08 4.63 -3.08
N GLN A 64 -3.44 5.86 -3.46
CA GLN A 64 -3.69 6.20 -4.85
C GLN A 64 -2.48 5.97 -5.73
N ARG A 65 -1.33 6.41 -5.25
CA ARG A 65 -0.09 6.28 -6.01
C ARG A 65 0.35 4.83 -6.13
N ALA A 66 0.16 4.06 -5.07
CA ALA A 66 0.51 2.65 -5.09
C ALA A 66 -0.38 1.90 -6.09
N ILE A 67 -1.68 2.16 -6.07
CA ILE A 67 -2.62 1.50 -6.98
C ILE A 67 -2.31 1.89 -8.42
N ASN A 68 -2.01 3.17 -8.66
CA ASN A 68 -1.65 3.63 -9.99
C ASN A 68 -0.36 2.98 -10.50
N ALA A 69 0.62 2.82 -9.61
CA ALA A 69 1.89 2.21 -9.97
C ALA A 69 1.73 0.75 -10.37
N LEU A 70 0.74 0.07 -9.81
CA LEU A 70 0.46 -1.32 -10.16
C LEU A 70 -0.35 -1.45 -11.44
N GLY A 71 -0.89 -0.35 -11.95
CA GLY A 71 -1.74 -0.39 -13.12
C GLY A 71 -3.12 -0.96 -12.87
N VAL A 72 -3.50 -1.08 -11.62
CA VAL A 72 -4.84 -1.56 -11.26
C VAL A 72 -5.85 -0.45 -11.47
N ARG A 73 -6.93 -0.77 -12.15
CA ARG A 73 -8.00 0.19 -12.36
C ARG A 73 -9.20 -0.16 -11.52
N ARG A 74 -9.86 0.85 -11.00
CA ARG A 74 -11.13 0.65 -10.32
C ARG A 74 -12.21 0.37 -11.37
N THR A 75 -13.18 -0.42 -10.96
CA THR A 75 -14.25 -0.81 -11.87
C THR A 75 -15.05 0.38 -12.40
N ASP A 76 -15.18 1.40 -11.60
CA ASP A 76 -15.92 2.60 -12.00
C ASP A 76 -15.15 3.49 -12.95
N ALA A 77 -13.89 3.19 -13.19
CA ALA A 77 -13.05 3.97 -14.09
C ALA A 77 -13.31 3.68 -15.55
N ALA A 78 -14.09 2.69 -15.81
CA ALA A 78 -14.38 2.30 -17.18
C ALA A 78 -15.13 3.39 -17.95
#